data_b1681f413bab8252405cd269ad2a5c10
#
_entry.id   b1681f413bab8252405cd269ad2a5c10
#
_cell.length_a   1.000
_cell.length_b   1.000
_cell.length_c   1.000
_cell.angle_alpha   90.00
_cell.angle_beta   90.00
_cell.angle_gamma   90.00
#
_symmetry.space_group_name_H-M   'P 1'
#
loop_
_entity.id
_entity.type
_entity.pdbx_description
1 polymer ?
#
loop_
_entity_poly.entity_id
_entity_poly.type
_entity_poly.pdbx_seq_one_letter_code
_entity_poly.pdbx_strand_id
1 'polypeptide(L)'
;DGKDTIPSQINDTDNDGLWDELFFVANFKPKESKNVQLIWVDKAPVYVSRTSARFGKRSSADTPVKPATKEIMLANELPKSIGYQQYQTDGPSWENDKIGFRHYLDGRNAKDLFGKKTSKMSPENVGVNAKGEVEDNYHVMHDWGRDILAVGNSVGLGGYALITNTELMRLGVTVDDSINNVEKTTFQIIQEGPVKSELEFTYENWKPNGRTYSVKEITTIVPGKYGYKNTVEFNGLKGDENLAVGLVNINNNLPIQIIDQNDKFIILLTHDKQTYTKEWWLGMALLVPKNKYLGYTEAPETGKLSHTYLAKLKLQNREPIVYYAVAGWELSDVKFSDPEYFKN
;
A
#
# COMPACT_ATOMS: atom_id res chain seq x y z
N ASP A 1 -10.00 -24.64 -26.57
CA ASP A 1 -10.42 -26.01 -26.23
C ASP A 1 -11.42 -26.09 -25.04
N GLY A 2 -11.81 -25.00 -24.39
CA GLY A 2 -12.83 -25.00 -23.35
C GLY A 2 -12.47 -25.78 -22.06
N LYS A 3 -11.18 -26.09 -21.85
CA LYS A 3 -10.72 -26.94 -20.74
C LYS A 3 -9.86 -26.19 -19.72
N ASP A 4 -9.42 -24.97 -20.04
CA ASP A 4 -8.59 -24.20 -19.10
C ASP A 4 -9.49 -23.42 -18.15
N THR A 5 -9.37 -23.72 -16.86
CA THR A 5 -10.04 -22.93 -15.81
C THR A 5 -9.25 -21.64 -15.57
N ILE A 6 -9.95 -20.51 -15.55
CA ILE A 6 -9.36 -19.22 -15.18
C ILE A 6 -9.32 -19.16 -13.64
N PRO A 7 -8.14 -18.90 -13.04
CA PRO A 7 -8.06 -18.67 -11.61
C PRO A 7 -9.05 -17.58 -11.18
N SER A 8 -9.91 -17.92 -10.25
CA SER A 8 -11.00 -17.06 -9.78
C SER A 8 -11.19 -17.22 -8.28
N GLN A 9 -11.86 -16.26 -7.68
CA GLN A 9 -12.29 -16.32 -6.29
C GLN A 9 -13.69 -15.74 -6.14
N ILE A 10 -14.38 -16.21 -5.13
CA ILE A 10 -15.65 -15.64 -4.68
C ILE A 10 -15.38 -14.80 -3.44
N ASN A 11 -15.98 -13.64 -3.38
CA ASN A 11 -15.82 -12.67 -2.31
C ASN A 11 -17.18 -12.34 -1.70
N ASP A 12 -17.21 -12.30 -0.37
CA ASP A 12 -18.27 -11.70 0.43
C ASP A 12 -17.84 -10.26 0.71
N THR A 13 -18.46 -9.30 0.05
CA THR A 13 -18.01 -7.90 0.06
C THR A 13 -18.65 -7.07 1.17
N ASP A 14 -19.76 -7.54 1.75
CA ASP A 14 -20.47 -6.87 2.84
C ASP A 14 -20.43 -7.65 4.18
N ASN A 15 -19.78 -8.82 4.20
CA ASN A 15 -19.60 -9.70 5.34
C ASN A 15 -20.94 -10.24 5.92
N ASP A 16 -21.92 -10.51 5.07
CA ASP A 16 -23.19 -11.12 5.48
C ASP A 16 -23.14 -12.66 5.50
N GLY A 17 -22.01 -13.25 5.08
CA GLY A 17 -21.76 -14.70 5.01
C GLY A 17 -22.18 -15.32 3.67
N LEU A 18 -22.67 -14.53 2.74
CA LEU A 18 -22.97 -14.93 1.36
C LEU A 18 -21.93 -14.30 0.42
N TRP A 19 -21.79 -14.85 -0.76
CA TRP A 19 -20.85 -14.27 -1.74
C TRP A 19 -21.59 -13.33 -2.68
N ASP A 20 -20.94 -12.18 -2.99
CA ASP A 20 -21.46 -11.11 -3.84
C ASP A 20 -20.71 -10.99 -5.16
N GLU A 21 -19.43 -11.34 -5.14
CA GLU A 21 -18.53 -11.13 -6.25
C GLU A 21 -17.85 -12.42 -6.68
N LEU A 22 -17.87 -12.71 -7.99
CA LEU A 22 -16.94 -13.63 -8.63
C LEU A 22 -15.85 -12.81 -9.31
N PHE A 23 -14.64 -12.88 -8.80
CA PHE A 23 -13.51 -12.14 -9.31
C PHE A 23 -12.53 -13.05 -10.05
N PHE A 24 -12.04 -12.59 -11.20
CA PHE A 24 -10.95 -13.22 -11.95
C PHE A 24 -10.16 -12.18 -12.75
N VAL A 25 -8.95 -12.53 -13.15
CA VAL A 25 -8.11 -11.71 -14.02
C VAL A 25 -7.90 -12.42 -15.35
N ALA A 26 -8.21 -11.72 -16.44
CA ALA A 26 -8.00 -12.23 -17.80
C ALA A 26 -7.23 -11.20 -18.62
N ASN A 27 -6.27 -11.69 -19.42
CA ASN A 27 -5.53 -10.86 -20.37
C ASN A 27 -6.22 -10.88 -21.73
N PHE A 28 -6.35 -9.71 -22.34
CA PHE A 28 -6.89 -9.53 -23.68
C PHE A 28 -5.86 -8.85 -24.57
N LYS A 29 -5.75 -9.31 -25.80
CA LYS A 29 -5.08 -8.55 -26.87
C LYS A 29 -6.01 -7.45 -27.38
N PRO A 30 -5.49 -6.40 -28.03
CA PRO A 30 -6.33 -5.40 -28.67
C PRO A 30 -7.35 -6.05 -29.61
N LYS A 31 -8.63 -5.69 -29.45
CA LYS A 31 -9.78 -6.23 -30.23
C LYS A 31 -10.06 -7.73 -30.03
N GLU A 32 -9.43 -8.39 -29.05
CA GLU A 32 -9.72 -9.79 -28.73
C GLU A 32 -11.05 -9.89 -27.97
N SER A 33 -11.84 -10.92 -28.32
CA SER A 33 -13.03 -11.34 -27.58
C SER A 33 -12.80 -12.75 -27.04
N LYS A 34 -13.22 -13.01 -25.80
CA LYS A 34 -13.15 -14.31 -25.15
C LYS A 34 -14.53 -14.71 -24.64
N ASN A 35 -14.94 -15.93 -24.93
CA ASN A 35 -16.12 -16.52 -24.31
C ASN A 35 -15.71 -17.15 -22.97
N VAL A 36 -16.31 -16.73 -21.89
CA VAL A 36 -16.12 -17.28 -20.55
C VAL A 36 -17.40 -17.97 -20.14
N GLN A 37 -17.29 -19.23 -19.70
CA GLN A 37 -18.41 -20.00 -19.17
C GLN A 37 -18.27 -20.12 -17.66
N LEU A 38 -19.32 -19.78 -16.93
CA LEU A 38 -19.44 -20.04 -15.51
C LEU A 38 -19.99 -21.45 -15.30
N ILE A 39 -19.29 -22.24 -14.52
CA ILE A 39 -19.67 -23.62 -14.19
C ILE A 39 -19.76 -23.74 -12.67
N TRP A 40 -20.89 -24.22 -12.19
CA TRP A 40 -21.08 -24.56 -10.79
C TRP A 40 -20.44 -25.93 -10.50
N VAL A 41 -19.71 -26.00 -9.39
CA VAL A 41 -19.01 -27.21 -8.96
C VAL A 41 -19.23 -27.44 -7.48
N ASP A 42 -19.30 -28.71 -7.05
CA ASP A 42 -19.48 -29.06 -5.63
C ASP A 42 -18.25 -28.71 -4.78
N LYS A 43 -17.06 -28.68 -5.41
CA LYS A 43 -15.83 -28.33 -4.74
C LYS A 43 -15.06 -27.30 -5.57
N ALA A 44 -14.79 -26.15 -4.96
CA ALA A 44 -14.00 -25.09 -5.60
C ALA A 44 -12.60 -25.60 -6.00
N PRO A 45 -12.11 -25.29 -7.21
CA PRO A 45 -10.73 -25.54 -7.59
C PRO A 45 -9.75 -24.82 -6.68
N VAL A 46 -8.62 -25.45 -6.41
CA VAL A 46 -7.51 -24.81 -5.69
C VAL A 46 -6.55 -24.21 -6.72
N TYR A 47 -6.32 -22.92 -6.64
CA TYR A 47 -5.39 -22.22 -7.52
C TYR A 47 -4.12 -21.82 -6.77
N VAL A 48 -3.02 -21.74 -7.49
CA VAL A 48 -1.78 -21.16 -6.96
C VAL A 48 -2.03 -19.67 -6.71
N SER A 49 -1.77 -19.23 -5.48
CA SER A 49 -1.94 -17.82 -5.11
C SER A 49 -0.97 -16.93 -5.88
N ARG A 50 -1.52 -15.88 -6.48
CA ARG A 50 -0.81 -14.80 -7.15
C ARG A 50 -1.00 -13.45 -6.45
N THR A 51 -1.74 -13.44 -5.36
CA THR A 51 -1.82 -12.35 -4.40
C THR A 51 -1.77 -12.91 -2.99
N SER A 52 -1.32 -12.09 -2.04
CA SER A 52 -1.38 -12.40 -0.61
C SER A 52 -1.53 -11.11 0.18
N ALA A 53 -2.30 -11.18 1.27
CA ALA A 53 -2.30 -10.20 2.34
C ALA A 53 -1.88 -10.90 3.63
N ARG A 54 -0.91 -10.33 4.35
CA ARG A 54 -0.32 -10.98 5.51
C ARG A 54 -0.24 -10.01 6.68
N PHE A 55 -0.58 -10.51 7.84
CA PHE A 55 -0.36 -9.82 9.10
C PHE A 55 -0.01 -10.82 10.19
N GLY A 56 1.09 -10.60 10.87
CA GLY A 56 1.52 -11.39 12.02
C GLY A 56 1.74 -10.49 13.23
N LYS A 57 1.33 -10.96 14.40
CA LYS A 57 1.53 -10.22 15.67
C LYS A 57 1.92 -11.09 16.83
N ARG A 58 2.56 -10.45 17.82
CA ARG A 58 2.90 -11.03 19.13
C ARG A 58 2.00 -10.41 20.20
N SER A 59 1.65 -11.21 21.20
CA SER A 59 0.89 -10.74 22.37
C SER A 59 1.78 -10.29 23.54
N SER A 60 3.06 -10.65 23.52
CA SER A 60 4.09 -10.23 24.48
C SER A 60 5.49 -10.43 23.90
N ALA A 61 6.52 -9.92 24.59
CA ALA A 61 7.91 -10.11 24.22
C ALA A 61 8.34 -11.59 24.14
N ASP A 62 7.71 -12.46 24.93
CA ASP A 62 8.07 -13.88 25.06
C ASP A 62 7.22 -14.80 24.16
N THR A 63 6.27 -14.25 23.39
CA THR A 63 5.42 -15.05 22.51
C THR A 63 5.87 -15.00 21.06
N PRO A 64 5.80 -16.12 20.31
CA PRO A 64 6.07 -16.10 18.89
C PRO A 64 5.01 -15.32 18.11
N VAL A 65 5.39 -14.83 16.93
CA VAL A 65 4.48 -14.25 15.95
C VAL A 65 3.42 -15.28 15.57
N LYS A 66 2.17 -14.85 15.53
CA LYS A 66 1.05 -15.65 15.04
C LYS A 66 0.32 -14.87 13.94
N PRO A 67 -0.15 -15.54 12.89
CA PRO A 67 -1.01 -14.94 11.89
C PRO A 67 -2.26 -14.33 12.54
N ALA A 68 -2.66 -13.17 12.04
CA ALA A 68 -3.89 -12.49 12.40
C ALA A 68 -4.49 -11.81 11.17
N THR A 69 -5.78 -11.51 11.21
CA THR A 69 -6.48 -10.82 10.11
C THR A 69 -7.00 -9.45 10.52
N LYS A 70 -6.87 -9.11 11.79
CA LYS A 70 -7.42 -7.86 12.34
C LYS A 70 -6.57 -7.34 13.49
N GLU A 71 -6.53 -6.02 13.61
CA GLU A 71 -5.95 -5.30 14.76
C GLU A 71 -6.77 -4.06 15.09
N ILE A 72 -6.75 -3.70 16.37
CA ILE A 72 -7.26 -2.42 16.87
C ILE A 72 -6.13 -1.81 17.71
N MET A 73 -5.75 -0.59 17.39
CA MET A 73 -4.72 0.16 18.10
C MET A 73 -5.30 1.49 18.58
N LEU A 74 -5.21 1.73 19.89
CA LEU A 74 -5.58 3.02 20.50
C LEU A 74 -4.39 3.98 20.48
N ALA A 75 -4.66 5.27 20.67
CA ALA A 75 -3.65 6.32 20.57
C ALA A 75 -2.42 6.13 21.48
N ASN A 76 -2.60 5.49 22.64
CA ASN A 76 -1.55 5.22 23.63
C ASN A 76 -0.94 3.81 23.53
N GLU A 77 -1.30 3.05 22.48
CA GLU A 77 -0.85 1.65 22.27
C GLU A 77 0.15 1.53 21.12
N LEU A 78 0.92 2.57 20.86
CA LEU A 78 1.97 2.49 19.83
C LEU A 78 2.99 1.38 20.19
N PRO A 79 3.45 0.56 19.24
CA PRO A 79 4.36 -0.56 19.51
C PRO A 79 5.60 -0.18 20.30
N LYS A 80 6.16 1.01 20.08
CA LYS A 80 7.30 1.54 20.84
C LYS A 80 7.01 1.66 22.34
N SER A 81 5.79 1.99 22.75
CA SER A 81 5.43 2.18 24.16
C SER A 81 5.36 0.87 24.94
N ILE A 82 5.18 -0.26 24.26
CA ILE A 82 5.12 -1.60 24.88
C ILE A 82 6.50 -2.27 25.01
N GLY A 83 7.54 -1.71 24.39
CA GLY A 83 8.94 -2.11 24.60
C GLY A 83 9.43 -3.32 23.82
N TYR A 84 8.65 -3.85 22.85
CA TYR A 84 9.06 -4.91 21.95
C TYR A 84 8.46 -4.73 20.56
N GLN A 85 9.07 -5.34 19.52
CA GLN A 85 8.49 -5.36 18.18
C GLN A 85 7.26 -6.27 18.16
N GLN A 86 6.09 -5.67 18.03
CA GLN A 86 4.80 -6.35 18.12
C GLN A 86 4.40 -7.01 16.81
N TYR A 87 4.68 -6.35 15.68
CA TYR A 87 4.17 -6.73 14.39
C TYR A 87 5.26 -7.27 13.48
N GLN A 88 4.99 -8.37 12.82
CA GLN A 88 5.79 -8.87 11.72
C GLN A 88 5.90 -7.78 10.64
N THR A 89 7.11 -7.50 10.17
CA THR A 89 7.39 -6.44 9.19
C THR A 89 6.80 -5.06 9.55
N ASP A 90 6.72 -4.71 10.84
CA ASP A 90 6.15 -3.46 11.37
C ASP A 90 4.66 -3.21 11.03
N GLY A 91 3.96 -4.20 10.52
CA GLY A 91 2.55 -4.09 10.17
C GLY A 91 2.12 -5.01 9.02
N PRO A 92 0.90 -4.83 8.52
CA PRO A 92 0.39 -5.65 7.43
C PRO A 92 1.13 -5.42 6.12
N SER A 93 1.33 -6.50 5.38
CA SER A 93 1.90 -6.50 4.05
C SER A 93 0.93 -7.10 3.03
N TRP A 94 1.04 -6.67 1.79
CA TRP A 94 0.33 -7.22 0.65
C TRP A 94 1.25 -7.32 -0.54
N GLU A 95 1.10 -8.37 -1.31
CA GLU A 95 1.93 -8.63 -2.48
C GLU A 95 1.15 -9.31 -3.60
N ASN A 96 1.71 -9.23 -4.78
CA ASN A 96 1.32 -10.05 -5.91
C ASN A 96 2.55 -10.73 -6.55
N ASP A 97 2.37 -11.36 -7.69
CA ASP A 97 3.42 -12.01 -8.47
C ASP A 97 4.45 -11.04 -9.09
N LYS A 98 4.41 -9.75 -8.78
CA LYS A 98 5.32 -8.71 -9.31
C LYS A 98 6.01 -7.90 -8.22
N ILE A 99 5.31 -7.55 -7.14
CA ILE A 99 5.73 -6.55 -6.19
C ILE A 99 5.07 -6.77 -4.83
N GLY A 100 5.69 -6.30 -3.75
CA GLY A 100 5.13 -6.30 -2.41
C GLY A 100 5.15 -4.92 -1.77
N PHE A 101 4.26 -4.73 -0.81
CA PHE A 101 4.11 -3.50 -0.03
C PHE A 101 3.87 -3.84 1.43
N ARG A 102 4.09 -2.88 2.31
CA ARG A 102 3.64 -2.93 3.70
C ARG A 102 3.10 -1.58 4.16
N HIS A 103 2.30 -1.61 5.20
CA HIS A 103 1.85 -0.44 5.92
C HIS A 103 2.45 -0.45 7.32
N TYR A 104 3.13 0.63 7.70
CA TYR A 104 3.64 0.78 9.06
C TYR A 104 2.50 1.00 10.05
N LEU A 105 2.15 -0.04 10.81
CA LEU A 105 1.12 0.00 11.85
C LEU A 105 1.74 0.40 13.21
N ASP A 106 2.67 1.32 13.18
CA ASP A 106 3.38 1.85 14.34
C ASP A 106 3.03 3.32 14.65
N GLY A 107 1.94 3.80 14.06
CA GLY A 107 1.46 5.17 14.13
C GLY A 107 1.93 6.05 12.98
N ARG A 108 2.93 5.65 12.19
CA ARG A 108 3.39 6.42 11.03
C ARG A 108 2.40 6.43 9.88
N ASN A 109 1.64 5.35 9.69
CA ASN A 109 0.71 5.16 8.59
C ASN A 109 1.35 5.39 7.20
N ALA A 110 2.65 5.15 7.09
CA ALA A 110 3.38 5.23 5.84
C ALA A 110 3.33 3.89 5.10
N LYS A 111 3.48 3.93 3.78
CA LYS A 111 3.51 2.73 2.93
C LYS A 111 4.89 2.51 2.36
N ASP A 112 5.35 1.29 2.50
CA ASP A 112 6.70 0.86 2.13
C ASP A 112 6.66 -0.15 0.98
N LEU A 113 7.83 -0.49 0.43
CA LEU A 113 7.98 -1.23 -0.81
C LEU A 113 8.97 -2.40 -0.68
N PHE A 114 8.49 -3.61 -0.99
CA PHE A 114 9.33 -4.78 -1.16
C PHE A 114 9.57 -5.06 -2.65
N GLY A 115 10.82 -5.05 -3.07
CA GLY A 115 11.24 -5.50 -4.39
C GLY A 115 11.26 -7.03 -4.46
N LYS A 116 10.64 -7.59 -5.51
CA LYS A 116 10.57 -9.04 -5.73
C LYS A 116 11.41 -9.44 -6.94
N LYS A 117 12.18 -10.52 -6.81
CA LYS A 117 12.99 -11.14 -7.87
C LYS A 117 12.30 -12.37 -8.47
N THR A 118 11.16 -12.77 -7.91
CA THR A 118 10.41 -13.97 -8.28
C THR A 118 8.91 -13.69 -8.29
N SER A 119 8.19 -14.41 -9.12
CA SER A 119 6.72 -14.35 -9.18
C SER A 119 6.02 -15.17 -8.08
N LYS A 120 6.76 -15.94 -7.28
CA LYS A 120 6.18 -16.68 -6.14
C LYS A 120 5.89 -15.71 -5.00
N MET A 121 4.91 -16.04 -4.16
CA MET A 121 4.69 -15.32 -2.91
C MET A 121 5.94 -15.41 -2.02
N SER A 122 6.23 -14.33 -1.28
CA SER A 122 7.35 -14.30 -0.35
C SER A 122 7.16 -15.33 0.78
N PRO A 123 8.24 -15.84 1.39
CA PRO A 123 8.11 -16.78 2.50
C PRO A 123 7.30 -16.22 3.67
N GLU A 124 6.54 -17.10 4.33
CA GLU A 124 5.68 -16.72 5.48
C GLU A 124 6.47 -16.15 6.67
N ASN A 125 7.74 -16.52 6.80
CA ASN A 125 8.63 -16.09 7.87
C ASN A 125 9.47 -14.84 7.55
N VAL A 126 9.14 -14.10 6.50
CA VAL A 126 9.75 -12.77 6.28
C VAL A 126 9.44 -11.88 7.48
N GLY A 127 10.49 -11.32 8.11
CA GLY A 127 10.34 -10.53 9.34
C GLY A 127 10.21 -11.36 10.63
N VAL A 128 10.49 -12.69 10.58
CA VAL A 128 10.42 -13.58 11.75
C VAL A 128 11.67 -14.45 11.79
N ASN A 129 12.31 -14.55 12.96
CA ASN A 129 13.48 -15.40 13.17
C ASN A 129 13.10 -16.86 13.50
N ALA A 130 14.12 -17.72 13.66
CA ALA A 130 13.92 -19.14 13.95
C ALA A 130 13.23 -19.42 15.29
N LYS A 131 13.20 -18.46 16.21
CA LYS A 131 12.49 -18.56 17.49
C LYS A 131 11.03 -18.09 17.40
N GLY A 132 10.61 -17.56 16.25
CA GLY A 132 9.29 -16.96 16.05
C GLY A 132 9.20 -15.51 16.53
N GLU A 133 10.32 -14.86 16.83
CA GLU A 133 10.35 -13.44 17.20
C GLU A 133 10.41 -12.56 15.97
N VAL A 134 9.93 -11.30 16.08
CA VAL A 134 10.07 -10.31 15.01
C VAL A 134 11.57 -9.95 14.85
N GLU A 135 12.02 -9.93 13.61
CA GLU A 135 13.40 -9.59 13.25
C GLU A 135 13.42 -8.94 11.85
N ASP A 136 14.11 -7.83 11.71
CA ASP A 136 14.21 -7.09 10.44
C ASP A 136 15.14 -7.78 9.42
N ASN A 137 14.96 -9.09 9.24
CA ASN A 137 15.78 -9.93 8.35
C ASN A 137 15.57 -9.64 6.86
N TYR A 138 14.56 -8.86 6.51
CA TYR A 138 14.21 -8.49 5.13
C TYR A 138 14.99 -7.29 4.58
N HIS A 139 15.88 -6.69 5.36
CA HIS A 139 16.79 -5.62 4.88
C HIS A 139 17.99 -6.17 4.09
N VAL A 140 18.23 -7.46 4.11
CA VAL A 140 19.25 -8.12 3.28
C VAL A 140 18.62 -8.76 2.05
N MET A 141 19.45 -8.97 0.99
CA MET A 141 18.98 -9.58 -0.24
C MET A 141 18.72 -11.07 -0.04
N HIS A 142 17.49 -11.50 -0.33
CA HIS A 142 17.06 -12.89 -0.38
C HIS A 142 16.76 -13.34 -1.81
N ASP A 143 16.49 -14.63 -2.01
CA ASP A 143 16.07 -15.16 -3.31
C ASP A 143 14.74 -14.57 -3.78
N TRP A 144 13.82 -14.28 -2.86
CA TRP A 144 12.54 -13.65 -3.18
C TRP A 144 12.66 -12.15 -3.46
N GLY A 145 13.63 -11.45 -2.87
CA GLY A 145 13.80 -10.01 -2.92
C GLY A 145 14.20 -9.43 -1.56
N ARG A 146 13.81 -8.21 -1.28
CA ARG A 146 14.07 -7.49 -0.01
C ARG A 146 13.21 -6.23 0.12
N ASP A 147 13.27 -5.58 1.29
CA ASP A 147 12.88 -4.17 1.47
C ASP A 147 13.82 -3.26 0.67
N ILE A 148 13.25 -2.37 -0.15
CA ILE A 148 14.03 -1.54 -1.07
C ILE A 148 13.81 -0.04 -0.92
N LEU A 149 12.91 0.42 -0.02
CA LEU A 149 12.54 1.82 0.07
C LEU A 149 12.99 2.46 1.39
N ALA A 150 13.55 3.66 1.33
CA ALA A 150 13.78 4.50 2.49
C ALA A 150 12.53 5.37 2.73
N VAL A 151 11.84 5.17 3.84
CA VAL A 151 10.58 5.88 4.15
C VAL A 151 10.79 7.05 5.11
N GLY A 152 11.57 6.89 6.18
CA GLY A 152 11.80 7.94 7.17
C GLY A 152 10.51 8.57 7.70
N ASN A 153 10.45 9.91 7.70
CA ASN A 153 9.26 10.69 8.05
C ASN A 153 8.36 11.02 6.84
N SER A 154 8.61 10.43 5.68
CA SER A 154 7.69 10.55 4.54
C SER A 154 6.40 9.75 4.80
N VAL A 155 5.45 9.81 3.89
CA VAL A 155 4.32 8.89 3.87
C VAL A 155 4.55 7.68 2.96
N GLY A 156 5.78 7.53 2.42
CA GLY A 156 6.16 6.43 1.55
C GLY A 156 5.58 6.55 0.14
N LEU A 157 5.20 5.42 -0.45
CA LEU A 157 4.62 5.34 -1.79
C LEU A 157 3.11 5.12 -1.70
N GLY A 158 2.32 6.18 -1.94
CA GLY A 158 0.86 6.14 -1.92
C GLY A 158 0.24 6.30 -0.53
N GLY A 159 1.03 6.58 0.52
CA GLY A 159 0.49 7.12 1.77
C GLY A 159 -0.01 8.55 1.57
N TYR A 160 -0.68 9.13 2.55
CA TYR A 160 -1.34 10.42 2.36
C TYR A 160 -1.41 11.28 3.63
N ALA A 161 -1.72 12.54 3.41
CA ALA A 161 -1.96 13.57 4.43
C ALA A 161 -3.14 14.44 3.99
N LEU A 162 -3.59 15.36 4.84
CA LEU A 162 -4.42 16.49 4.43
C LEU A 162 -3.57 17.75 4.31
N ILE A 163 -3.92 18.60 3.36
CA ILE A 163 -3.29 19.92 3.16
C ILE A 163 -4.36 20.99 3.03
N THR A 164 -4.15 22.10 3.72
CA THR A 164 -4.87 23.36 3.53
C THR A 164 -3.94 24.42 2.93
N ASN A 165 -4.37 25.65 2.81
CA ASN A 165 -3.49 26.72 2.34
C ASN A 165 -2.34 27.02 3.31
N THR A 166 -2.47 26.67 4.58
CA THR A 166 -1.52 27.05 5.65
C THR A 166 -0.88 25.86 6.37
N GLU A 167 -1.45 24.67 6.24
CA GLU A 167 -1.06 23.54 7.07
C GLU A 167 -0.94 22.23 6.24
N LEU A 168 0.08 21.45 6.58
CA LEU A 168 0.24 20.06 6.14
C LEU A 168 0.00 19.16 7.36
N MET A 169 -1.05 18.37 7.32
CA MET A 169 -1.53 17.55 8.43
C MET A 169 -1.27 16.06 8.15
N ARG A 170 -0.25 15.49 8.84
CA ARG A 170 0.07 14.07 8.74
C ARG A 170 -1.01 13.23 9.40
N LEU A 171 -1.52 12.20 8.70
CA LEU A 171 -2.28 11.12 9.32
C LEU A 171 -1.31 10.24 10.13
N GLY A 172 -1.50 10.23 11.45
CA GLY A 172 -0.56 9.55 12.36
C GLY A 172 0.60 10.43 12.81
N VAL A 173 1.66 9.80 13.25
CA VAL A 173 2.79 10.42 13.98
C VAL A 173 4.13 9.88 13.44
N THR A 174 5.23 10.30 14.06
CA THR A 174 6.58 9.78 13.77
C THR A 174 6.99 8.73 14.81
N VAL A 175 8.12 8.06 14.56
CA VAL A 175 8.68 7.07 15.50
C VAL A 175 9.06 7.67 16.87
N ASP A 176 9.24 8.99 16.94
CA ASP A 176 9.63 9.69 18.19
C ASP A 176 8.43 10.03 19.07
N ASP A 177 7.23 10.04 18.50
CA ASP A 177 6.01 10.33 19.25
C ASP A 177 5.60 9.11 20.10
N SER A 178 5.07 9.37 21.29
CA SER A 178 4.58 8.35 22.22
C SER A 178 3.05 8.17 22.19
N ILE A 179 2.34 9.12 21.60
CA ILE A 179 0.88 9.13 21.51
C ILE A 179 0.50 9.45 20.07
N ASN A 180 -0.39 8.63 19.50
CA ASN A 180 -0.91 8.84 18.16
C ASN A 180 -1.89 10.03 18.12
N ASN A 181 -1.94 10.74 16.99
CA ASN A 181 -2.97 11.75 16.74
C ASN A 181 -4.29 11.15 16.22
N VAL A 182 -4.35 9.84 16.02
CA VAL A 182 -5.56 9.05 15.73
C VAL A 182 -5.97 8.35 17.02
N GLU A 183 -7.20 8.55 17.45
CA GLU A 183 -7.71 7.98 18.71
C GLU A 183 -7.82 6.46 18.64
N LYS A 184 -8.30 5.95 17.50
CA LYS A 184 -8.43 4.52 17.25
C LYS A 184 -8.18 4.20 15.79
N THR A 185 -7.24 3.29 15.54
CA THR A 185 -6.98 2.69 14.24
C THR A 185 -7.48 1.25 14.23
N THR A 186 -8.32 0.89 13.26
CA THR A 186 -8.71 -0.49 13.00
C THR A 186 -8.12 -0.92 11.66
N PHE A 187 -7.49 -2.07 11.65
CA PHE A 187 -7.00 -2.75 10.45
C PHE A 187 -7.69 -4.10 10.30
N GLN A 188 -8.01 -4.51 9.08
CA GLN A 188 -8.43 -5.88 8.78
C GLN A 188 -8.09 -6.30 7.33
N ILE A 189 -7.79 -7.58 7.15
CA ILE A 189 -7.77 -8.22 5.84
C ILE A 189 -9.22 -8.60 5.52
N ILE A 190 -9.82 -7.95 4.52
CA ILE A 190 -11.21 -8.17 4.13
C ILE A 190 -11.35 -9.20 3.01
N GLN A 191 -10.32 -9.32 2.17
CA GLN A 191 -10.26 -10.34 1.12
C GLN A 191 -8.85 -10.90 1.03
N GLU A 192 -8.73 -12.21 0.99
CA GLU A 192 -7.50 -12.89 0.64
C GLU A 192 -7.80 -14.08 -0.25
N GLY A 193 -7.18 -14.11 -1.41
CA GLY A 193 -7.42 -15.18 -2.36
C GLY A 193 -6.39 -15.20 -3.49
N PRO A 194 -6.51 -16.18 -4.41
CA PRO A 194 -5.47 -16.41 -5.40
C PRO A 194 -5.29 -15.27 -6.40
N VAL A 195 -6.27 -14.39 -6.57
CA VAL A 195 -6.26 -13.35 -7.61
C VAL A 195 -6.66 -11.95 -7.15
N LYS A 196 -7.01 -11.78 -5.87
CA LYS A 196 -7.33 -10.49 -5.28
C LYS A 196 -7.08 -10.53 -3.79
N SER A 197 -6.38 -9.53 -3.24
CA SER A 197 -6.31 -9.31 -1.81
C SER A 197 -6.68 -7.87 -1.50
N GLU A 198 -7.44 -7.66 -0.41
CA GLU A 198 -7.90 -6.36 0.04
C GLU A 198 -7.72 -6.21 1.55
N LEU A 199 -7.22 -5.03 1.92
CA LEU A 199 -7.03 -4.61 3.30
C LEU A 199 -7.87 -3.35 3.55
N GLU A 200 -8.48 -3.29 4.73
CA GLU A 200 -9.21 -2.10 5.18
C GLU A 200 -8.52 -1.49 6.39
N PHE A 201 -8.39 -0.17 6.38
CA PHE A 201 -7.98 0.63 7.52
C PHE A 201 -9.07 1.65 7.82
N THR A 202 -9.42 1.78 9.10
CA THR A 202 -10.32 2.83 9.58
C THR A 202 -9.60 3.63 10.66
N TYR A 203 -9.60 4.95 10.48
CA TYR A 203 -9.00 5.89 11.41
C TYR A 203 -10.11 6.74 12.02
N GLU A 204 -10.41 6.48 13.29
CA GLU A 204 -11.47 7.16 14.02
C GLU A 204 -10.88 8.29 14.86
N ASN A 205 -11.53 9.46 14.81
CA ASN A 205 -11.13 10.66 15.56
C ASN A 205 -9.64 11.03 15.38
N TRP A 206 -9.20 11.12 14.10
CA TRP A 206 -7.93 11.74 13.79
C TRP A 206 -7.98 13.24 14.11
N LYS A 207 -7.11 13.71 15.01
CA LYS A 207 -7.15 15.04 15.61
C LYS A 207 -5.90 15.87 15.29
N PRO A 208 -5.67 16.30 14.04
CA PRO A 208 -4.61 17.24 13.73
C PRO A 208 -5.07 18.67 14.04
N ASN A 209 -4.22 19.46 14.72
CA ASN A 209 -4.34 20.91 14.85
C ASN A 209 -5.76 21.40 15.26
N GLY A 210 -6.42 20.69 16.21
CA GLY A 210 -7.74 21.07 16.70
C GLY A 210 -8.91 20.72 15.79
N ARG A 211 -8.67 20.05 14.67
CA ARG A 211 -9.70 19.49 13.79
C ARG A 211 -9.95 18.01 14.14
N THR A 212 -11.04 17.44 13.68
CA THR A 212 -11.36 16.03 13.90
C THR A 212 -11.91 15.42 12.63
N TYR A 213 -11.30 14.31 12.18
CA TYR A 213 -11.66 13.58 10.99
C TYR A 213 -11.83 12.09 11.28
N SER A 214 -12.56 11.41 10.40
CA SER A 214 -12.50 9.95 10.28
C SER A 214 -12.17 9.60 8.84
N VAL A 215 -11.39 8.54 8.66
CA VAL A 215 -10.94 8.09 7.34
C VAL A 215 -11.19 6.61 7.21
N LYS A 216 -11.73 6.19 6.07
CA LYS A 216 -11.78 4.80 5.63
C LYS A 216 -10.86 4.64 4.43
N GLU A 217 -10.02 3.62 4.47
CA GLU A 217 -9.08 3.28 3.41
C GLU A 217 -9.23 1.82 3.01
N ILE A 218 -9.30 1.55 1.71
CA ILE A 218 -9.27 0.18 1.16
C ILE A 218 -8.10 0.09 0.18
N THR A 219 -7.18 -0.83 0.45
CA THR A 219 -6.05 -1.14 -0.40
C THR A 219 -6.31 -2.47 -1.12
N THR A 220 -6.26 -2.47 -2.45
CA THR A 220 -6.52 -3.66 -3.28
C THR A 220 -5.31 -3.98 -4.14
N ILE A 221 -4.88 -5.24 -4.15
CA ILE A 221 -3.85 -5.74 -5.07
C ILE A 221 -4.37 -6.91 -5.91
N VAL A 222 -3.97 -6.93 -7.19
CA VAL A 222 -4.34 -7.97 -8.16
C VAL A 222 -3.11 -8.46 -8.92
N PRO A 223 -3.11 -9.67 -9.51
CA PRO A 223 -1.97 -10.23 -10.21
C PRO A 223 -1.53 -9.44 -11.44
N GLY A 224 -0.24 -9.53 -11.76
CA GLY A 224 0.33 -9.06 -13.01
C GLY A 224 0.52 -7.55 -13.12
N LYS A 225 0.29 -6.80 -12.04
CA LYS A 225 0.47 -5.35 -11.96
C LYS A 225 1.62 -4.99 -11.03
N TYR A 226 2.38 -3.98 -11.38
CA TYR A 226 3.47 -3.44 -10.56
C TYR A 226 2.99 -2.36 -9.57
N GLY A 227 1.83 -2.57 -8.95
CA GLY A 227 1.26 -1.60 -8.04
C GLY A 227 -0.05 -2.07 -7.40
N TYR A 228 -0.63 -1.20 -6.59
CA TYR A 228 -1.90 -1.41 -5.92
C TYR A 228 -2.86 -0.24 -6.15
N LYS A 229 -4.14 -0.50 -5.99
CA LYS A 229 -5.20 0.51 -5.95
C LYS A 229 -5.45 0.90 -4.50
N ASN A 230 -5.57 2.20 -4.24
CA ASN A 230 -6.03 2.71 -2.96
C ASN A 230 -7.32 3.51 -3.12
N THR A 231 -8.26 3.31 -2.21
CA THR A 231 -9.51 4.05 -2.13
C THR A 231 -9.60 4.67 -0.76
N VAL A 232 -9.72 6.00 -0.67
CA VAL A 232 -9.80 6.72 0.60
C VAL A 232 -11.05 7.57 0.66
N GLU A 233 -11.73 7.55 1.80
CA GLU A 233 -12.93 8.34 2.07
C GLU A 233 -12.76 9.09 3.38
N PHE A 234 -13.08 10.38 3.38
CA PHE A 234 -12.96 11.26 4.54
C PHE A 234 -14.32 11.72 5.04
N ASN A 235 -14.44 11.82 6.36
CA ASN A 235 -15.57 12.45 7.02
C ASN A 235 -15.08 13.50 8.03
N GLY A 236 -15.83 14.60 8.18
CA GLY A 236 -15.50 15.70 9.10
C GLY A 236 -14.76 16.86 8.44
N LEU A 237 -14.61 16.88 7.10
CA LEU A 237 -13.98 17.96 6.35
C LEU A 237 -14.72 19.29 6.58
N LYS A 238 -13.97 20.39 6.63
CA LYS A 238 -14.45 21.77 6.80
C LYS A 238 -14.62 22.50 5.45
N GLY A 239 -14.04 21.93 4.37
CA GLY A 239 -14.17 22.44 3.01
C GLY A 239 -12.94 23.19 2.48
N ASP A 240 -11.91 23.37 3.29
CA ASP A 240 -10.62 23.96 2.91
C ASP A 240 -9.50 22.93 2.75
N GLU A 241 -9.77 21.65 3.05
CA GLU A 241 -8.81 20.57 2.94
C GLU A 241 -8.77 19.97 1.53
N ASN A 242 -7.57 19.58 1.13
CA ASN A 242 -7.30 18.73 -0.02
C ASN A 242 -6.55 17.47 0.43
N LEU A 243 -6.76 16.38 -0.27
CA LEU A 243 -5.94 15.18 -0.10
C LEU A 243 -4.54 15.43 -0.68
N ALA A 244 -3.51 15.05 0.05
CA ALA A 244 -2.13 15.10 -0.38
C ALA A 244 -1.59 13.67 -0.44
N VAL A 245 -1.57 13.05 -1.64
CA VAL A 245 -1.05 11.68 -1.86
C VAL A 245 0.45 11.75 -2.08
N GLY A 246 1.20 10.94 -1.34
CA GLY A 246 2.65 11.05 -1.25
C GLY A 246 3.44 10.08 -2.12
N LEU A 247 4.53 10.59 -2.63
CA LEU A 247 5.60 9.88 -3.32
C LEU A 247 6.92 10.28 -2.66
N VAL A 248 7.52 9.35 -1.91
CA VAL A 248 8.76 9.60 -1.17
C VAL A 248 9.91 9.99 -2.10
N ASN A 249 10.73 10.97 -1.68
CA ASN A 249 11.86 11.47 -2.47
C ASN A 249 13.21 11.51 -1.72
N ILE A 250 13.34 10.79 -0.59
CA ILE A 250 14.56 10.79 0.25
C ILE A 250 15.82 10.51 -0.57
N ASN A 251 15.78 9.53 -1.46
CA ASN A 251 16.93 9.12 -2.27
C ASN A 251 16.81 9.54 -3.75
N ASN A 252 15.80 10.31 -4.10
CA ASN A 252 15.63 10.80 -5.46
C ASN A 252 16.42 12.09 -5.66
N ASN A 253 17.29 12.12 -6.68
CA ASN A 253 18.09 13.30 -7.06
C ASN A 253 17.66 13.87 -8.42
N LEU A 254 16.81 13.16 -9.17
CA LEU A 254 16.31 13.58 -10.47
C LEU A 254 14.94 14.29 -10.32
N PRO A 255 14.61 15.23 -11.20
CA PRO A 255 13.35 15.93 -11.15
C PRO A 255 12.14 14.99 -11.25
N ILE A 256 11.10 15.26 -10.47
CA ILE A 256 9.81 14.62 -10.66
C ILE A 256 9.24 14.93 -12.04
N GLN A 257 8.62 13.96 -12.67
CA GLN A 257 7.96 14.11 -13.97
C GLN A 257 6.45 14.07 -13.77
N ILE A 258 5.76 15.01 -14.40
CA ILE A 258 4.30 15.06 -14.43
C ILE A 258 3.85 14.73 -15.84
N ILE A 259 3.09 13.65 -16.00
CA ILE A 259 2.62 13.15 -17.29
C ILE A 259 1.11 13.34 -17.36
N ASP A 260 0.67 14.16 -18.32
CA ASP A 260 -0.72 14.47 -18.61
C ASP A 260 -1.09 14.04 -20.05
N GLN A 261 -0.95 12.74 -20.32
CA GLN A 261 -1.25 12.14 -21.62
C GLN A 261 -2.46 11.21 -21.59
N ASN A 262 -3.11 11.10 -20.42
CA ASN A 262 -4.26 10.23 -20.20
C ASN A 262 -5.50 11.06 -19.86
N ASP A 263 -6.67 10.67 -20.38
CA ASP A 263 -7.92 11.39 -20.13
C ASP A 263 -8.44 11.21 -18.69
N LYS A 264 -8.00 10.19 -18.00
CA LYS A 264 -8.50 9.80 -16.65
C LYS A 264 -7.54 10.16 -15.52
N PHE A 265 -6.23 10.10 -15.76
CA PHE A 265 -5.22 10.19 -14.72
C PHE A 265 -4.13 11.22 -15.08
N ILE A 266 -3.64 11.89 -14.04
CA ILE A 266 -2.33 12.54 -14.03
C ILE A 266 -1.35 11.56 -13.37
N ILE A 267 -0.15 11.43 -13.92
CA ILE A 267 0.90 10.57 -13.39
C ILE A 267 2.02 11.45 -12.83
N LEU A 268 2.33 11.27 -11.55
CA LEU A 268 3.52 11.82 -10.91
C LEU A 268 4.56 10.69 -10.84
N LEU A 269 5.73 10.89 -11.40
CA LEU A 269 6.73 9.84 -11.58
C LEU A 269 8.12 10.31 -11.17
N THR A 270 8.84 9.45 -10.44
CA THR A 270 10.28 9.53 -10.21
C THR A 270 10.98 8.29 -10.74
N HIS A 271 12.18 8.42 -11.26
CA HIS A 271 12.98 7.30 -11.70
C HIS A 271 14.45 7.62 -11.48
N ASP A 272 15.08 6.93 -10.54
CA ASP A 272 16.47 7.16 -10.14
C ASP A 272 17.04 5.89 -9.47
N LYS A 273 18.31 5.89 -9.11
CA LYS A 273 18.88 4.95 -8.15
C LYS A 273 18.43 5.31 -6.74
N GLN A 274 17.14 5.19 -6.48
CA GLN A 274 16.48 5.68 -5.27
C GLN A 274 16.04 4.55 -4.30
N THR A 275 16.59 3.34 -4.45
CA THR A 275 16.44 2.30 -3.44
C THR A 275 17.10 2.71 -2.12
N TYR A 276 16.80 2.01 -1.03
CA TYR A 276 17.36 2.29 0.31
C TYR A 276 18.89 2.50 0.30
N THR A 277 19.60 1.66 -0.41
CA THR A 277 21.07 1.70 -0.54
C THR A 277 21.56 2.46 -1.77
N LYS A 278 20.68 3.03 -2.59
CA LYS A 278 21.00 3.74 -3.86
C LYS A 278 21.75 2.88 -4.89
N GLU A 279 21.61 1.57 -4.81
CA GLU A 279 22.34 0.64 -5.68
C GLU A 279 21.64 0.43 -7.02
N TRP A 280 20.30 0.36 -7.01
CA TRP A 280 19.50 -0.07 -8.16
C TRP A 280 18.51 1.00 -8.62
N TRP A 281 18.22 0.95 -9.93
CA TRP A 281 17.16 1.75 -10.50
C TRP A 281 15.81 1.34 -9.96
N LEU A 282 15.03 2.32 -9.58
CA LEU A 282 13.67 2.21 -9.08
C LEU A 282 12.83 3.32 -9.71
N GLY A 283 11.84 2.92 -10.50
CA GLY A 283 10.77 3.82 -10.90
C GLY A 283 9.65 3.77 -9.86
N MET A 284 9.12 4.92 -9.47
CA MET A 284 7.92 5.02 -8.64
C MET A 284 6.94 6.00 -9.25
N ALA A 285 5.64 5.72 -9.18
CA ALA A 285 4.63 6.60 -9.72
C ALA A 285 3.32 6.58 -8.91
N LEU A 286 2.64 7.73 -8.93
CA LEU A 286 1.25 7.87 -8.50
C LEU A 286 0.39 8.16 -9.73
N LEU A 287 -0.70 7.42 -9.90
CA LEU A 287 -1.73 7.70 -10.88
C LEU A 287 -2.94 8.25 -10.12
N VAL A 288 -3.19 9.55 -10.26
CA VAL A 288 -4.25 10.25 -9.53
C VAL A 288 -5.35 10.74 -10.47
N PRO A 289 -6.63 10.79 -10.05
CA PRO A 289 -7.73 11.17 -10.93
C PRO A 289 -7.57 12.61 -11.43
N LYS A 290 -7.52 12.79 -12.76
CA LYS A 290 -7.28 14.06 -13.43
C LYS A 290 -8.29 15.13 -13.05
N ASN A 291 -9.57 14.75 -12.93
CA ASN A 291 -10.67 15.66 -12.58
C ASN A 291 -10.64 16.15 -11.13
N LYS A 292 -9.80 15.57 -10.28
CA LYS A 292 -9.59 15.98 -8.88
C LYS A 292 -8.23 16.65 -8.68
N TYR A 293 -7.31 16.55 -9.64
CA TYR A 293 -5.93 17.01 -9.50
C TYR A 293 -5.82 18.54 -9.47
N LEU A 294 -5.11 19.07 -8.47
CA LEU A 294 -4.90 20.51 -8.23
C LEU A 294 -3.41 20.93 -8.32
N GLY A 295 -2.56 20.06 -8.90
CA GLY A 295 -1.12 20.26 -8.90
C GLY A 295 -0.44 19.45 -7.79
N TYR A 296 0.86 19.67 -7.60
CA TYR A 296 1.62 19.04 -6.54
C TYR A 296 2.39 20.08 -5.72
N THR A 297 2.88 19.66 -4.58
CA THR A 297 3.83 20.40 -3.74
C THR A 297 4.84 19.43 -3.16
N GLU A 298 5.89 19.95 -2.55
CA GLU A 298 6.90 19.17 -1.86
C GLU A 298 6.82 19.41 -0.37
N ALA A 299 6.88 18.35 0.42
CA ALA A 299 7.00 18.46 1.87
C ALA A 299 8.41 18.98 2.24
N PRO A 300 8.58 19.66 3.39
CA PRO A 300 9.88 20.10 3.86
C PRO A 300 10.90 18.95 3.98
N GLU A 301 12.19 19.28 3.98
CA GLU A 301 13.25 18.28 4.21
C GLU A 301 13.23 17.73 5.64
N THR A 302 12.64 18.44 6.58
CA THR A 302 12.57 18.07 8.01
C THR A 302 11.16 18.24 8.56
N GLY A 303 10.88 17.61 9.70
CA GLY A 303 9.61 17.73 10.40
C GLY A 303 8.83 16.41 10.44
N LYS A 304 7.59 16.50 10.92
CA LYS A 304 6.73 15.32 11.11
C LYS A 304 6.28 14.67 9.80
N LEU A 305 6.23 15.41 8.71
CA LEU A 305 6.08 14.92 7.34
C LEU A 305 7.14 15.60 6.48
N SER A 306 8.05 14.83 5.92
CA SER A 306 9.19 15.34 5.15
C SER A 306 9.48 14.46 3.93
N HIS A 307 10.37 14.93 3.05
CA HIS A 307 10.89 14.18 1.92
C HIS A 307 9.79 13.47 1.09
N THR A 308 8.76 14.23 0.68
CA THR A 308 7.63 13.67 -0.04
C THR A 308 7.14 14.66 -1.10
N TYR A 309 7.05 14.24 -2.34
CA TYR A 309 6.20 14.90 -3.33
C TYR A 309 4.74 14.58 -3.04
N LEU A 310 3.89 15.58 -3.00
CA LEU A 310 2.49 15.49 -2.57
C LEU A 310 1.57 15.91 -3.72
N ALA A 311 0.91 14.96 -4.37
CA ALA A 311 -0.16 15.23 -5.33
C ALA A 311 -1.39 15.76 -4.58
N LYS A 312 -1.83 16.97 -4.89
CA LYS A 312 -3.00 17.60 -4.28
C LYS A 312 -4.27 17.26 -5.03
N LEU A 313 -5.27 16.73 -4.32
CA LEU A 313 -6.55 16.32 -4.90
C LEU A 313 -7.71 16.97 -4.15
N LYS A 314 -8.68 17.47 -4.90
CA LYS A 314 -9.91 18.03 -4.33
C LYS A 314 -10.69 16.96 -3.57
N LEU A 315 -11.03 17.25 -2.32
CA LEU A 315 -11.83 16.40 -1.43
C LEU A 315 -13.27 16.87 -1.29
N GLN A 316 -14.15 15.90 -1.02
CA GLN A 316 -15.51 16.13 -0.53
C GLN A 316 -15.81 15.10 0.57
N ASN A 317 -16.62 15.48 1.56
CA ASN A 317 -17.05 14.58 2.61
C ASN A 317 -17.76 13.35 2.02
N ARG A 318 -17.32 12.15 2.46
CA ARG A 318 -17.91 10.86 2.08
C ARG A 318 -17.89 10.56 0.57
N GLU A 319 -17.07 11.26 -0.18
CA GLU A 319 -16.80 10.94 -1.58
C GLU A 319 -15.47 10.17 -1.66
N PRO A 320 -15.47 8.91 -2.07
CA PRO A 320 -14.23 8.14 -2.17
C PRO A 320 -13.35 8.65 -3.31
N ILE A 321 -12.06 8.74 -3.06
CA ILE A 321 -11.03 9.01 -4.06
C ILE A 321 -10.25 7.74 -4.32
N VAL A 322 -10.12 7.37 -5.58
CA VAL A 322 -9.33 6.23 -6.06
C VAL A 322 -8.07 6.72 -6.72
N TYR A 323 -6.93 6.17 -6.31
CA TYR A 323 -5.63 6.37 -6.96
C TYR A 323 -4.82 5.07 -6.96
N TYR A 324 -3.71 5.07 -7.71
CA TYR A 324 -2.82 3.91 -7.79
C TYR A 324 -1.41 4.33 -7.43
N ALA A 325 -0.70 3.44 -6.75
CA ALA A 325 0.72 3.54 -6.47
C ALA A 325 1.44 2.39 -7.20
N VAL A 326 2.47 2.73 -7.96
CA VAL A 326 3.16 1.82 -8.87
C VAL A 326 4.66 1.93 -8.65
N ALA A 327 5.39 0.81 -8.72
CA ALA A 327 6.85 0.83 -8.73
C ALA A 327 7.43 -0.28 -9.61
N GLY A 328 8.54 0.02 -10.25
CA GLY A 328 9.31 -0.92 -11.06
C GLY A 328 10.77 -0.93 -10.63
N TRP A 329 11.26 -2.09 -10.17
CA TRP A 329 12.63 -2.29 -9.72
C TRP A 329 13.44 -3.07 -10.74
N GLU A 330 14.67 -2.63 -11.06
CA GLU A 330 15.50 -3.26 -12.09
C GLU A 330 15.82 -4.74 -11.82
N LEU A 331 15.83 -5.19 -10.56
CA LEU A 331 16.02 -6.60 -10.24
C LEU A 331 14.73 -7.44 -10.38
N SER A 332 13.57 -6.80 -10.50
CA SER A 332 12.31 -7.48 -10.89
C SER A 332 12.20 -7.66 -12.40
N ASP A 333 12.63 -6.66 -13.14
CA ASP A 333 12.76 -6.65 -14.60
C ASP A 333 13.87 -5.63 -14.97
N VAL A 334 14.95 -6.10 -15.58
CA VAL A 334 16.10 -5.28 -15.96
C VAL A 334 15.73 -4.06 -16.83
N LYS A 335 14.63 -4.14 -17.56
CA LYS A 335 14.13 -3.03 -18.38
C LYS A 335 13.69 -1.82 -17.55
N PHE A 336 13.40 -2.00 -16.26
CA PHE A 336 13.12 -0.88 -15.35
C PHE A 336 14.34 0.00 -15.03
N SER A 337 15.53 -0.35 -15.53
CA SER A 337 16.66 0.57 -15.58
C SER A 337 16.49 1.70 -16.63
N ASP A 338 15.58 1.51 -17.59
CA ASP A 338 15.24 2.50 -18.61
C ASP A 338 14.00 3.31 -18.18
N PRO A 339 14.12 4.65 -18.01
CA PRO A 339 12.99 5.49 -17.64
C PRO A 339 11.86 5.49 -18.68
N GLU A 340 12.17 5.35 -19.96
CA GLU A 340 11.16 5.33 -21.01
C GLU A 340 10.34 4.02 -20.98
N TYR A 341 10.99 2.90 -20.64
CA TYR A 341 10.27 1.64 -20.40
C TYR A 341 9.31 1.74 -19.19
N PHE A 342 9.75 2.38 -18.10
CA PHE A 342 8.91 2.54 -16.91
C PHE A 342 7.69 3.44 -17.15
N LYS A 343 7.80 4.44 -18.03
CA LYS A 343 6.71 5.35 -18.40
C LYS A 343 5.59 4.68 -19.20
N ASN A 344 5.91 3.66 -20.00
CA ASN A 344 5.01 2.97 -20.93
C ASN A 344 4.47 1.66 -20.36
#